data_f7812287baea3ded0a3adc1e7531190f
#
_entry.id   f7812287baea3ded0a3adc1e7531190f
#
_cell.length_a   1.000
_cell.length_b   1.000
_cell.length_c   1.000
_cell.angle_alpha   90.00
_cell.angle_beta   90.00
_cell.angle_gamma   90.00
#
_symmetry.space_group_name_H-M   'P 1'
#
loop_
_entity.id
_entity.type
_entity.pdbx_description
1 polymer ?
#
loop_
_entity_poly.entity_id
_entity_poly.type
_entity_poly.pdbx_seq_one_letter_code
_entity_poly.pdbx_strand_id
1 'polypeptide(L)'
;MKITILGSGTSTGVPQVGCTCKVCTSSDPRDNRLRCSGLVEVNGVRILIDCGPDFREQMLRLNDFRAIDGVLITHEHYDHVGGLDDLRPFCQFRDIPVYAEDYTATRLKNRMPYCFTENLYPGVPHIPLNYIKEGEPFVVSNVVGNQVEVIPFRVMHGKLPIMGFRIGKMAWITDMLHLPESSYEYLKDWIVW
;
A
#
# COMPACT_ATOMS: atom_id res chain seq x y z
N MET A 1 -10.73 -9.41 -11.46
CA MET A 1 -9.72 -8.88 -10.52
C MET A 1 -8.34 -9.31 -11.02
N LYS A 2 -7.40 -8.38 -11.08
CA LYS A 2 -5.98 -8.61 -11.36
C LYS A 2 -5.19 -8.09 -10.17
N ILE A 3 -4.23 -8.89 -9.68
CA ILE A 3 -3.32 -8.50 -8.60
C ILE A 3 -1.92 -8.54 -9.18
N THR A 4 -1.19 -7.43 -9.04
CA THR A 4 0.21 -7.32 -9.43
C THR A 4 1.04 -7.10 -8.19
N ILE A 5 1.92 -8.04 -7.83
CA ILE A 5 2.88 -7.86 -6.75
C ILE A 5 4.01 -6.96 -7.27
N LEU A 6 4.11 -5.76 -6.74
CA LEU A 6 5.12 -4.77 -7.11
C LEU A 6 6.46 -5.03 -6.39
N GLY A 7 6.37 -5.59 -5.20
CA GLY A 7 7.51 -6.01 -4.40
C GLY A 7 7.10 -7.05 -3.37
N SER A 8 7.98 -8.02 -3.13
CA SER A 8 7.80 -9.11 -2.16
C SER A 8 9.00 -9.26 -1.22
N GLY A 9 9.85 -8.24 -1.17
CA GLY A 9 11.00 -8.18 -0.27
C GLY A 9 10.60 -7.70 1.12
N THR A 10 11.47 -7.96 2.08
CA THR A 10 11.40 -7.46 3.46
C THR A 10 11.69 -5.95 3.52
N SER A 11 11.62 -5.36 4.72
CA SER A 11 11.85 -3.93 4.98
C SER A 11 13.17 -3.36 4.43
N THR A 12 14.20 -4.20 4.27
CA THR A 12 15.51 -3.82 3.70
C THR A 12 15.64 -4.13 2.21
N GLY A 13 14.64 -4.77 1.61
CA GLY A 13 14.71 -5.32 0.26
C GLY A 13 15.65 -6.53 0.13
N VAL A 14 15.70 -7.13 -1.04
CA VAL A 14 16.65 -8.19 -1.40
C VAL A 14 17.28 -7.84 -2.76
N PRO A 15 18.61 -7.76 -2.88
CA PRO A 15 19.63 -7.97 -1.86
C PRO A 15 19.66 -6.89 -0.77
N GLN A 16 20.01 -7.30 0.45
CA GLN A 16 20.22 -6.37 1.55
C GLN A 16 21.65 -5.84 1.51
N VAL A 17 21.82 -4.55 1.73
CA VAL A 17 23.13 -3.89 1.79
C VAL A 17 24.03 -4.56 2.83
N GLY A 18 25.23 -4.99 2.39
CA GLY A 18 26.22 -5.65 3.24
C GLY A 18 25.95 -7.14 3.52
N CYS A 19 24.86 -7.72 3.03
CA CYS A 19 24.60 -9.16 3.17
C CYS A 19 25.36 -9.96 2.12
N THR A 20 26.02 -11.04 2.58
CA THR A 20 26.83 -11.94 1.73
C THR A 20 26.22 -13.34 1.58
N CYS A 21 24.95 -13.52 1.98
CA CYS A 21 24.26 -14.80 1.84
C CYS A 21 24.02 -15.16 0.35
N LYS A 22 23.75 -16.44 0.09
CA LYS A 22 23.56 -16.97 -1.27
C LYS A 22 22.49 -16.22 -2.08
N VAL A 23 21.42 -15.75 -1.42
CA VAL A 23 20.34 -15.01 -2.08
C VAL A 23 20.77 -13.59 -2.41
N CYS A 24 21.37 -12.87 -1.46
CA CYS A 24 21.81 -11.48 -1.68
C CYS A 24 22.99 -11.35 -2.65
N THR A 25 23.75 -12.44 -2.88
CA THR A 25 24.85 -12.49 -3.86
C THR A 25 24.49 -13.22 -5.15
N SER A 26 23.23 -13.61 -5.29
CA SER A 26 22.70 -14.31 -6.47
C SER A 26 22.67 -13.40 -7.69
N SER A 27 22.93 -13.98 -8.86
CA SER A 27 22.73 -13.32 -10.16
C SER A 27 21.32 -13.59 -10.74
N ASP A 28 20.50 -14.41 -10.07
CA ASP A 28 19.14 -14.68 -10.51
C ASP A 28 18.25 -13.44 -10.25
N PRO A 29 17.62 -12.86 -11.28
CA PRO A 29 16.76 -11.68 -11.12
C PRO A 29 15.57 -11.92 -10.18
N ARG A 30 15.16 -13.18 -9.95
CA ARG A 30 14.08 -13.53 -8.99
C ARG A 30 14.50 -13.31 -7.53
N ASP A 31 15.81 -13.24 -7.27
CA ASP A 31 16.37 -12.91 -5.96
C ASP A 31 16.51 -11.40 -5.74
N ASN A 32 16.12 -10.58 -6.72
CA ASN A 32 16.04 -9.13 -6.58
C ASN A 32 14.59 -8.72 -6.30
N ARG A 33 14.28 -8.51 -5.01
CA ARG A 33 12.92 -8.23 -4.53
C ARG A 33 12.84 -6.84 -3.92
N LEU A 34 12.05 -5.97 -4.53
CA LEU A 34 11.70 -4.67 -3.99
C LEU A 34 10.79 -4.87 -2.75
N ARG A 35 10.72 -3.85 -1.89
CA ARG A 35 9.93 -3.86 -0.66
C ARG A 35 8.45 -4.07 -0.94
N CYS A 36 7.75 -4.64 0.05
CA CYS A 36 6.37 -5.09 -0.10
C CYS A 36 5.43 -3.99 -0.60
N SER A 37 4.74 -4.26 -1.70
CA SER A 37 3.66 -3.43 -2.24
C SER A 37 2.88 -4.22 -3.29
N GLY A 38 1.61 -3.88 -3.48
CA GLY A 38 0.73 -4.50 -4.46
C GLY A 38 -0.18 -3.53 -5.17
N LEU A 39 -0.55 -3.87 -6.40
CA LEU A 39 -1.51 -3.14 -7.19
C LEU A 39 -2.70 -4.05 -7.54
N VAL A 40 -3.90 -3.64 -7.12
CA VAL A 40 -5.15 -4.37 -7.34
C VAL A 40 -5.99 -3.63 -8.37
N GLU A 41 -6.38 -4.32 -9.43
CA GLU A 41 -7.26 -3.80 -10.48
C GLU A 41 -8.55 -4.62 -10.49
N VAL A 42 -9.66 -4.00 -10.18
CA VAL A 42 -10.99 -4.63 -10.15
C VAL A 42 -12.07 -3.63 -10.54
N ASN A 43 -13.01 -4.04 -11.38
CA ASN A 43 -14.10 -3.20 -11.88
C ASN A 43 -13.63 -1.87 -12.49
N GLY A 44 -12.43 -1.81 -13.06
CA GLY A 44 -11.85 -0.58 -13.60
C GLY A 44 -11.30 0.39 -12.54
N VAL A 45 -11.35 0.03 -11.25
CA VAL A 45 -10.71 0.76 -10.15
C VAL A 45 -9.32 0.19 -9.89
N ARG A 46 -8.35 1.06 -9.66
CA ARG A 46 -6.94 0.72 -9.50
C ARG A 46 -6.43 1.18 -8.13
N ILE A 47 -6.15 0.23 -7.26
CA ILE A 47 -5.82 0.44 -5.85
C ILE A 47 -4.38 0.00 -5.59
N LEU A 48 -3.56 0.91 -5.09
CA LEU A 48 -2.22 0.61 -4.59
C LEU A 48 -2.32 0.23 -3.11
N ILE A 49 -1.63 -0.83 -2.69
CA ILE A 49 -1.49 -1.21 -1.29
C ILE A 49 -0.03 -1.03 -0.90
N ASP A 50 0.20 -0.12 0.04
CA ASP A 50 1.47 0.42 0.48
C ASP A 50 2.27 1.10 -0.65
N CYS A 51 2.95 2.17 -0.29
CA CYS A 51 3.76 3.00 -1.17
C CYS A 51 5.14 3.23 -0.52
N GLY A 52 5.95 2.19 -0.54
CA GLY A 52 7.30 2.20 0.03
C GLY A 52 8.31 2.97 -0.84
N PRO A 53 9.57 3.12 -0.38
CA PRO A 53 10.58 3.92 -1.07
C PRO A 53 10.99 3.34 -2.45
N ASP A 54 10.60 2.11 -2.75
CA ASP A 54 10.84 1.48 -4.05
C ASP A 54 9.72 1.77 -5.07
N PHE A 55 8.67 2.53 -4.71
CA PHE A 55 7.49 2.77 -5.55
C PHE A 55 7.88 3.30 -6.95
N ARG A 56 8.80 4.25 -7.02
CA ARG A 56 9.29 4.77 -8.31
C ARG A 56 9.84 3.64 -9.19
N GLU A 57 10.72 2.80 -8.64
CA GLU A 57 11.31 1.67 -9.37
C GLU A 57 10.26 0.62 -9.73
N GLN A 58 9.33 0.34 -8.85
CA GLN A 58 8.21 -0.59 -9.07
C GLN A 58 7.38 -0.16 -10.28
N MET A 59 7.05 1.13 -10.38
CA MET A 59 6.25 1.65 -11.49
C MET A 59 7.04 1.71 -12.80
N LEU A 60 8.34 2.00 -12.76
CA LEU A 60 9.21 1.92 -13.93
C LEU A 60 9.30 0.49 -14.49
N ARG A 61 9.46 -0.52 -13.60
CA ARG A 61 9.45 -1.93 -14.00
C ARG A 61 8.11 -2.38 -14.56
N LEU A 62 7.01 -1.93 -13.96
CA LEU A 62 5.67 -2.24 -14.43
C LEU A 62 5.39 -1.62 -15.80
N ASN A 63 6.01 -0.48 -16.11
CA ASN A 63 5.83 0.29 -17.34
C ASN A 63 4.35 0.62 -17.63
N ASP A 64 3.60 1.00 -16.59
CA ASP A 64 2.15 1.24 -16.67
C ASP A 64 1.78 2.54 -15.95
N PHE A 65 1.79 3.64 -16.72
CA PHE A 65 1.52 4.98 -16.23
C PHE A 65 0.05 5.38 -16.46
N ARG A 66 -0.81 4.90 -15.56
CA ARG A 66 -2.26 5.19 -15.52
C ARG A 66 -2.66 5.69 -14.14
N ALA A 67 -3.84 6.27 -14.03
CA ALA A 67 -4.39 6.72 -12.76
C ALA A 67 -4.33 5.64 -11.67
N ILE A 68 -4.05 6.06 -10.44
CA ILE A 68 -4.23 5.30 -9.20
C ILE A 68 -5.44 5.92 -8.50
N ASP A 69 -6.46 5.12 -8.21
CA ASP A 69 -7.73 5.60 -7.69
C ASP A 69 -7.75 5.69 -6.16
N GLY A 70 -6.81 5.02 -5.51
CA GLY A 70 -6.62 5.11 -4.06
C GLY A 70 -5.38 4.35 -3.60
N VAL A 71 -4.85 4.76 -2.47
CA VAL A 71 -3.73 4.10 -1.79
C VAL A 71 -4.19 3.64 -0.42
N LEU A 72 -4.05 2.35 -0.12
CA LEU A 72 -4.34 1.76 1.19
C LEU A 72 -3.02 1.61 1.94
N ILE A 73 -2.93 2.15 3.13
CA ILE A 73 -1.73 2.06 3.97
C ILE A 73 -1.99 1.09 5.11
N THR A 74 -1.17 0.04 5.18
CA THR A 74 -1.24 -0.97 6.24
C THR A 74 -0.75 -0.42 7.57
N HIS A 75 0.37 0.29 7.57
CA HIS A 75 0.98 0.92 8.74
C HIS A 75 2.07 1.95 8.36
N GLU A 76 2.62 2.66 9.36
CA GLU A 76 3.50 3.82 9.16
C GLU A 76 4.99 3.50 8.95
N HIS A 77 5.43 2.24 8.92
CA HIS A 77 6.84 1.92 8.68
C HIS A 77 7.32 2.45 7.33
N TYR A 78 8.60 2.85 7.28
CA TYR A 78 9.17 3.55 6.13
C TYR A 78 9.05 2.74 4.82
N ASP A 79 9.25 1.45 4.91
CA ASP A 79 9.16 0.53 3.78
C ASP A 79 7.75 0.40 3.18
N HIS A 80 6.71 0.89 3.90
CA HIS A 80 5.32 0.92 3.44
C HIS A 80 4.83 2.32 3.03
N VAL A 81 5.52 3.39 3.45
CA VAL A 81 5.05 4.77 3.21
C VAL A 81 6.10 5.71 2.62
N GLY A 82 7.37 5.29 2.56
CA GLY A 82 8.48 6.17 2.19
C GLY A 82 8.47 6.69 0.75
N GLY A 83 7.62 6.14 -0.12
CA GLY A 83 7.47 6.53 -1.52
C GLY A 83 6.23 7.38 -1.83
N LEU A 84 5.46 7.80 -0.81
CA LEU A 84 4.24 8.59 -1.04
C LEU A 84 4.49 9.89 -1.83
N ASP A 85 5.67 10.48 -1.72
CA ASP A 85 6.05 11.67 -2.49
C ASP A 85 6.20 11.38 -4.00
N ASP A 86 6.56 10.14 -4.36
CA ASP A 86 6.67 9.69 -5.74
C ASP A 86 5.31 9.48 -6.44
N LEU A 87 4.19 9.69 -5.74
CA LEU A 87 2.86 9.76 -6.33
C LEU A 87 2.64 11.05 -7.16
N ARG A 88 3.48 12.06 -7.03
CA ARG A 88 3.37 13.36 -7.74
C ARG A 88 3.04 13.23 -9.23
N PRO A 89 3.75 12.40 -10.02
CA PRO A 89 3.44 12.27 -11.45
C PRO A 89 2.03 11.74 -11.71
N PHE A 90 1.50 10.91 -10.81
CA PHE A 90 0.17 10.31 -10.93
C PHE A 90 -0.95 11.29 -10.56
N CYS A 91 -0.65 12.33 -9.78
CA CYS A 91 -1.61 13.38 -9.42
C CYS A 91 -2.05 14.23 -10.63
N GLN A 92 -1.38 14.13 -11.78
CA GLN A 92 -1.86 14.74 -13.03
C GLN A 92 -3.18 14.13 -13.52
N PHE A 93 -3.49 12.90 -13.13
CA PHE A 93 -4.74 12.24 -13.52
C PHE A 93 -5.90 12.62 -12.59
N ARG A 94 -5.61 12.75 -11.29
CA ARG A 94 -6.55 13.13 -10.23
C ARG A 94 -5.83 13.21 -8.88
N ASP A 95 -6.49 13.80 -7.89
CA ASP A 95 -6.09 13.65 -6.50
C ASP A 95 -6.16 12.17 -6.11
N ILE A 96 -5.16 11.68 -5.37
CA ILE A 96 -5.05 10.27 -5.00
C ILE A 96 -5.41 10.13 -3.51
N PRO A 97 -6.62 9.68 -3.18
CA PRO A 97 -7.02 9.49 -1.80
C PRO A 97 -6.16 8.40 -1.14
N VAL A 98 -5.60 8.73 0.03
CA VAL A 98 -4.84 7.80 0.89
C VAL A 98 -5.72 7.40 2.05
N TYR A 99 -5.90 6.12 2.24
CA TYR A 99 -6.73 5.53 3.29
C TYR A 99 -5.81 4.92 4.37
N ALA A 100 -5.93 5.42 5.59
CA ALA A 100 -5.11 5.00 6.71
C ALA A 100 -5.88 5.07 8.03
N GLU A 101 -5.54 4.18 8.98
CA GLU A 101 -6.03 4.27 10.35
C GLU A 101 -5.53 5.57 11.00
N ASP A 102 -6.26 6.10 11.97
CA ASP A 102 -5.97 7.40 12.63
C ASP A 102 -4.53 7.51 13.12
N TYR A 103 -4.04 6.47 13.78
CA TYR A 103 -2.64 6.43 14.26
C TYR A 103 -1.64 6.59 13.10
N THR A 104 -1.81 5.81 12.03
CA THR A 104 -0.97 5.86 10.82
C THR A 104 -1.08 7.21 10.14
N ALA A 105 -2.30 7.73 9.96
CA ALA A 105 -2.56 9.04 9.34
C ALA A 105 -1.87 10.18 10.12
N THR A 106 -1.90 10.14 11.44
CA THR A 106 -1.20 11.10 12.31
C THR A 106 0.32 11.04 12.09
N ARG A 107 0.89 9.83 11.98
CA ARG A 107 2.33 9.66 11.69
C ARG A 107 2.70 10.17 10.29
N LEU A 108 1.86 9.96 9.29
CA LEU A 108 2.06 10.50 7.93
C LEU A 108 2.07 12.03 7.94
N LYS A 109 1.11 12.68 8.59
CA LYS A 109 1.08 14.14 8.74
C LYS A 109 2.34 14.69 9.40
N ASN A 110 2.86 14.02 10.42
CA ASN A 110 4.09 14.43 11.09
C ASN A 110 5.34 14.21 10.23
N ARG A 111 5.36 13.17 9.40
CA ARG A 111 6.49 12.84 8.51
C ARG A 111 6.55 13.72 7.27
N MET A 112 5.40 14.04 6.70
CA MET A 112 5.25 14.77 5.43
C MET A 112 4.27 15.95 5.57
N PRO A 113 4.51 16.89 6.52
CA PRO A 113 3.55 17.97 6.82
C PRO A 113 3.22 18.81 5.57
N TYR A 114 4.16 18.96 4.65
CA TYR A 114 3.98 19.72 3.42
C TYR A 114 2.93 19.13 2.46
N CYS A 115 2.58 17.84 2.58
CA CYS A 115 1.53 17.20 1.77
C CYS A 115 0.13 17.35 2.36
N PHE A 116 0.01 17.79 3.63
CA PHE A 116 -1.24 17.76 4.38
C PHE A 116 -1.62 19.11 4.99
N THR A 117 -1.11 20.20 4.45
CA THR A 117 -1.48 21.58 4.81
C THR A 117 -2.65 22.08 3.98
N GLU A 118 -3.38 23.08 4.48
CA GLU A 118 -4.49 23.72 3.74
C GLU A 118 -4.01 24.37 2.42
N ASN A 119 -2.81 24.95 2.44
CA ASN A 119 -2.21 25.60 1.28
C ASN A 119 -1.05 24.76 0.78
N LEU A 120 -1.31 23.85 -0.18
CA LEU A 120 -0.29 23.02 -0.78
C LEU A 120 0.69 23.84 -1.63
N TYR A 121 1.97 23.62 -1.43
CA TYR A 121 3.00 24.18 -2.29
C TYR A 121 2.92 23.57 -3.70
N PRO A 122 3.08 24.35 -4.79
CA PRO A 122 3.07 23.81 -6.14
C PRO A 122 4.10 22.70 -6.33
N GLY A 123 3.65 21.55 -6.86
CA GLY A 123 4.50 20.40 -7.14
C GLY A 123 4.58 19.35 -6.02
N VAL A 124 3.86 19.52 -4.90
CA VAL A 124 3.67 18.40 -3.94
C VAL A 124 2.56 17.46 -4.42
N PRO A 125 2.55 16.18 -3.99
CA PRO A 125 1.46 15.29 -4.36
C PRO A 125 0.14 15.69 -3.69
N HIS A 126 -0.96 15.62 -4.44
CA HIS A 126 -2.32 15.81 -3.93
C HIS A 126 -2.85 14.45 -3.46
N ILE A 127 -2.66 14.18 -2.16
CA ILE A 127 -2.94 12.88 -1.52
C ILE A 127 -3.83 13.04 -0.28
N PRO A 128 -5.11 13.42 -0.45
CA PRO A 128 -6.01 13.64 0.68
C PRO A 128 -6.12 12.39 1.57
N LEU A 129 -5.98 12.58 2.89
CA LEU A 129 -6.09 11.51 3.88
C LEU A 129 -7.54 11.23 4.21
N ASN A 130 -7.91 9.96 4.12
CA ASN A 130 -9.19 9.41 4.51
C ASN A 130 -8.97 8.44 5.67
N TYR A 131 -9.67 8.69 6.78
CA TYR A 131 -9.56 7.88 7.97
C TYR A 131 -10.42 6.64 7.86
N ILE A 132 -9.82 5.48 8.12
CA ILE A 132 -10.50 4.18 8.13
C ILE A 132 -10.43 3.56 9.53
N LYS A 133 -11.36 2.65 9.80
CA LYS A 133 -11.40 1.89 11.05
C LYS A 133 -11.58 0.41 10.78
N GLU A 134 -11.00 -0.40 11.65
CA GLU A 134 -11.19 -1.84 11.64
C GLU A 134 -12.67 -2.22 11.54
N GLY A 135 -12.99 -3.14 10.61
CA GLY A 135 -14.33 -3.67 10.41
C GLY A 135 -15.34 -2.72 9.75
N GLU A 136 -15.01 -1.43 9.53
CA GLU A 136 -15.89 -0.48 8.86
C GLU A 136 -15.59 -0.48 7.34
N PRO A 137 -16.48 -1.02 6.48
CA PRO A 137 -16.27 -0.99 5.03
C PRO A 137 -16.23 0.42 4.48
N PHE A 138 -15.38 0.66 3.50
CA PHE A 138 -15.35 1.91 2.74
C PHE A 138 -15.22 1.65 1.25
N VAL A 139 -15.40 2.68 0.44
CA VAL A 139 -15.44 2.57 -1.02
C VAL A 139 -14.31 3.37 -1.65
N VAL A 140 -13.58 2.74 -2.55
CA VAL A 140 -12.66 3.41 -3.48
C VAL A 140 -13.34 3.55 -4.83
N SER A 141 -13.33 4.76 -5.41
CA SER A 141 -14.02 5.06 -6.67
C SER A 141 -13.06 5.62 -7.71
N ASN A 142 -13.26 5.27 -8.97
CA ASN A 142 -12.57 5.93 -10.08
C ASN A 142 -13.36 7.14 -10.61
N VAL A 143 -12.78 7.87 -11.56
CA VAL A 143 -13.38 9.09 -12.13
C VAL A 143 -14.64 8.87 -12.95
N VAL A 144 -14.89 7.63 -13.42
CA VAL A 144 -16.10 7.28 -14.17
C VAL A 144 -17.21 6.69 -13.29
N GLY A 145 -17.00 6.66 -11.97
CA GLY A 145 -18.01 6.25 -11.00
C GLY A 145 -18.02 4.76 -10.67
N ASN A 146 -17.09 3.96 -11.19
CA ASN A 146 -16.94 2.58 -10.74
C ASN A 146 -16.43 2.55 -9.30
N GLN A 147 -16.91 1.57 -8.55
CA GLN A 147 -16.68 1.47 -7.11
C GLN A 147 -16.18 0.09 -6.71
N VAL A 148 -15.35 0.07 -5.69
CA VAL A 148 -14.83 -1.14 -5.04
C VAL A 148 -14.91 -0.98 -3.54
N GLU A 149 -15.62 -1.89 -2.89
CA GLU A 149 -15.66 -1.98 -1.43
C GLU A 149 -14.36 -2.60 -0.91
N VAL A 150 -13.84 -1.99 0.15
CA VAL A 150 -12.67 -2.45 0.90
C VAL A 150 -13.05 -2.59 2.36
N ILE A 151 -12.71 -3.71 2.99
CA ILE A 151 -12.93 -3.94 4.41
C ILE A 151 -11.58 -4.04 5.10
N PRO A 152 -11.21 -3.07 5.96
CA PRO A 152 -10.00 -3.15 6.76
C PRO A 152 -10.22 -4.09 7.95
N PHE A 153 -9.21 -4.91 8.26
CA PHE A 153 -9.24 -5.81 9.40
C PHE A 153 -7.92 -5.80 10.16
N ARG A 154 -7.93 -6.26 11.41
CA ARG A 154 -6.76 -6.21 12.27
C ARG A 154 -5.76 -7.30 11.96
N VAL A 155 -4.49 -6.91 11.89
CA VAL A 155 -3.32 -7.78 11.83
C VAL A 155 -2.32 -7.31 12.88
N MET A 156 -1.55 -8.19 13.48
CA MET A 156 -0.57 -7.84 14.50
C MET A 156 0.86 -8.04 13.97
N HIS A 157 1.60 -6.95 13.85
CA HIS A 157 3.04 -6.92 13.58
C HIS A 157 3.80 -6.81 14.91
N GLY A 158 4.07 -7.95 15.53
CA GLY A 158 4.53 -7.98 16.91
C GLY A 158 3.48 -7.40 17.86
N LYS A 159 3.81 -6.29 18.52
CA LYS A 159 2.89 -5.55 19.38
C LYS A 159 2.17 -4.40 18.66
N LEU A 160 2.58 -4.09 17.45
CA LEU A 160 1.98 -3.02 16.64
C LEU A 160 0.73 -3.55 15.95
N PRO A 161 -0.45 -2.96 16.22
CA PRO A 161 -1.64 -3.25 15.43
C PRO A 161 -1.51 -2.58 14.05
N ILE A 162 -1.73 -3.33 12.98
CA ILE A 162 -1.69 -2.86 11.60
C ILE A 162 -2.96 -3.29 10.86
N MET A 163 -3.17 -2.74 9.66
CA MET A 163 -4.34 -3.09 8.84
C MET A 163 -4.00 -4.14 7.77
N GLY A 164 -4.84 -5.16 7.69
CA GLY A 164 -5.05 -5.94 6.49
C GLY A 164 -6.24 -5.42 5.71
N PHE A 165 -6.36 -5.76 4.45
CA PHE A 165 -7.44 -5.28 3.57
C PHE A 165 -8.09 -6.42 2.83
N ARG A 166 -9.42 -6.52 2.93
CA ARG A 166 -10.23 -7.39 2.10
C ARG A 166 -10.80 -6.60 0.93
N ILE A 167 -10.58 -7.09 -0.29
CA ILE A 167 -11.09 -6.53 -1.54
C ILE A 167 -11.74 -7.66 -2.34
N GLY A 168 -13.07 -7.68 -2.38
CA GLY A 168 -13.79 -8.78 -3.00
C GLY A 168 -13.37 -10.15 -2.43
N LYS A 169 -12.78 -11.05 -3.24
CA LYS A 169 -12.27 -12.38 -2.82
C LYS A 169 -10.78 -12.41 -2.48
N MET A 170 -10.13 -11.29 -2.31
CA MET A 170 -8.72 -11.18 -1.94
C MET A 170 -8.60 -10.58 -0.53
N ALA A 171 -7.71 -11.13 0.28
CA ALA A 171 -7.24 -10.52 1.51
C ALA A 171 -5.74 -10.24 1.37
N TRP A 172 -5.36 -8.99 1.62
CA TRP A 172 -3.96 -8.56 1.67
C TRP A 172 -3.50 -8.51 3.12
N ILE A 173 -2.44 -9.25 3.41
CA ILE A 173 -1.81 -9.30 4.73
C ILE A 173 -0.30 -9.19 4.52
N THR A 174 0.33 -8.28 5.23
CA THR A 174 1.79 -8.13 5.27
C THR A 174 2.28 -8.03 6.70
N ASP A 175 3.56 -8.25 6.95
CA ASP A 175 4.26 -8.06 8.23
C ASP A 175 3.59 -8.73 9.44
N MET A 176 2.82 -9.78 9.17
CA MET A 176 2.02 -10.48 10.16
C MET A 176 2.89 -11.38 11.05
N LEU A 177 2.86 -11.12 12.36
CA LEU A 177 3.30 -12.08 13.36
C LEU A 177 2.12 -12.89 13.92
N HIS A 178 0.96 -12.24 14.10
CA HIS A 178 -0.24 -12.84 14.65
C HIS A 178 -1.50 -12.26 14.01
N LEU A 179 -2.48 -13.11 13.75
CA LEU A 179 -3.81 -12.70 13.30
C LEU A 179 -4.80 -12.89 14.46
N PRO A 180 -5.49 -11.82 14.93
CA PRO A 180 -6.53 -11.94 15.94
C PRO A 180 -7.69 -12.84 15.48
N GLU A 181 -8.33 -13.55 16.40
CA GLU A 181 -9.47 -14.43 16.09
C GLU A 181 -10.62 -13.67 15.40
N SER A 182 -10.88 -12.43 15.83
CA SER A 182 -11.86 -11.55 15.21
C SER A 182 -11.61 -11.29 13.71
N SER A 183 -10.37 -11.44 13.26
CA SER A 183 -10.01 -11.21 11.86
C SER A 183 -10.18 -12.44 10.96
N TYR A 184 -10.36 -13.63 11.52
CA TYR A 184 -10.58 -14.84 10.70
C TYR A 184 -11.88 -14.81 9.91
N GLU A 185 -12.89 -14.06 10.36
CA GLU A 185 -14.16 -13.91 9.64
C GLU A 185 -13.95 -13.27 8.26
N TYR A 186 -12.95 -12.37 8.14
CA TYR A 186 -12.61 -11.70 6.87
C TYR A 186 -11.83 -12.59 5.90
N LEU A 187 -11.39 -13.79 6.34
CA LEU A 187 -10.60 -14.73 5.53
C LEU A 187 -11.38 -15.96 5.08
N LYS A 188 -12.64 -16.10 5.48
CA LYS A 188 -13.49 -17.23 5.07
C LYS A 188 -13.77 -17.16 3.56
N ASP A 189 -13.58 -18.28 2.85
CA ASP A 189 -13.82 -18.44 1.40
C ASP A 189 -12.94 -17.57 0.49
N TRP A 190 -11.69 -17.27 0.89
CA TRP A 190 -10.83 -16.29 0.24
C TRP A 190 -9.48 -16.84 -0.22
N ILE A 191 -8.89 -16.12 -1.20
CA ILE A 191 -7.47 -16.28 -1.57
C ILE A 191 -6.68 -15.28 -0.73
N VAL A 192 -5.81 -15.78 0.15
CA VAL A 192 -4.90 -14.97 1.00
C VAL A 192 -3.58 -14.80 0.27
N TRP A 193 -3.09 -13.58 0.25
CA TRP A 193 -1.77 -13.20 -0.29
C TRP A 193 -0.99 -12.40 0.73
#